data_b864748fd7535c3a70c01f2e0527e93b
#
_entry.id   b864748fd7535c3a70c01f2e0527e93b
#
_cell.length_a   1.000
_cell.length_b   1.000
_cell.length_c   1.000
_cell.angle_alpha   90.00
_cell.angle_beta   90.00
_cell.angle_gamma   90.00
#
_symmetry.space_group_name_H-M   'P 1'
#
loop_
_entity.id
_entity.type
_entity.pdbx_description
1 polymer ?
#
loop_
_entity_poly.entity_id
_entity_poly.type
_entity_poly.pdbx_seq_one_letter_code
_entity_poly.pdbx_strand_id
1 'polypeptide(L)'
;MPIVFDSNNEKVKAGETILLTYKTQKIAVLEVSSKWEPDKSLEAELCYGTNSLDHPAVKMIFNERGRFYIGGRVYGFELPIREFPCKTPEEVRSTLPSNHDVVAFQCRNPIHRAHYELFTNALLLSLIHI
;
A
#
# COMPACT_ATOMS: atom_id res chain seq x y z
N MET A 1 -7.26 -2.10 -6.31
CA MET A 1 -6.29 -1.27 -7.07
C MET A 1 -4.90 -1.83 -6.86
N PRO A 2 -4.12 -2.14 -7.87
CA PRO A 2 -2.78 -2.67 -7.69
C PRO A 2 -1.84 -1.59 -7.12
N ILE A 3 -0.81 -2.05 -6.39
CA ILE A 3 0.30 -1.18 -6.01
C ILE A 3 1.14 -0.96 -7.26
N VAL A 4 1.33 0.29 -7.65
CA VAL A 4 2.11 0.67 -8.82
C VAL A 4 3.29 1.55 -8.40
N PHE A 5 4.38 1.42 -9.13
CA PHE A 5 5.48 2.37 -9.10
C PHE A 5 5.41 3.22 -10.37
N ASP A 6 5.37 4.52 -10.21
CA ASP A 6 5.25 5.45 -11.33
C ASP A 6 6.43 6.40 -11.43
N SER A 7 6.68 6.91 -12.62
CA SER A 7 7.80 7.80 -12.88
C SER A 7 7.56 8.65 -14.14
N ASN A 8 8.14 9.84 -14.15
CA ASN A 8 8.25 10.68 -15.34
C ASN A 8 9.57 10.46 -16.11
N ASN A 9 10.42 9.53 -15.64
CA ASN A 9 11.72 9.30 -16.26
C ASN A 9 11.58 8.46 -17.53
N GLU A 10 11.76 9.11 -18.67
CA GLU A 10 11.70 8.45 -19.99
C GLU A 10 12.86 7.49 -20.22
N LYS A 11 13.99 7.68 -19.55
CA LYS A 11 15.22 6.90 -19.77
C LYS A 11 15.16 5.48 -19.20
N VAL A 12 14.32 5.24 -18.21
CA VAL A 12 14.18 3.90 -17.62
C VAL A 12 13.62 2.92 -18.66
N LYS A 13 14.25 1.75 -18.82
CA LYS A 13 13.87 0.71 -19.78
C LYS A 13 13.69 -0.63 -19.11
N ALA A 14 12.88 -1.50 -19.69
CA ALA A 14 12.83 -2.92 -19.32
C ALA A 14 14.21 -3.58 -19.48
N GLY A 15 14.58 -4.42 -18.54
CA GLY A 15 15.89 -5.07 -18.43
C GLY A 15 16.92 -4.31 -17.61
N GLU A 16 16.62 -3.09 -17.19
CA GLU A 16 17.49 -2.30 -16.31
C GLU A 16 17.21 -2.56 -14.83
N THR A 17 18.22 -2.33 -13.99
CA THR A 17 18.09 -2.32 -12.54
C THR A 17 18.21 -0.89 -12.05
N ILE A 18 17.20 -0.42 -11.33
CA ILE A 18 17.16 0.93 -10.80
C ILE A 18 17.18 0.92 -9.26
N LEU A 19 17.85 1.91 -8.69
CA LEU A 19 17.91 2.11 -7.26
C LEU A 19 16.69 2.89 -6.78
N LEU A 20 15.98 2.37 -5.79
CA LEU A 20 14.88 3.04 -5.13
C LEU A 20 15.39 3.72 -3.85
N THR A 21 15.06 4.99 -3.73
CA THR A 21 15.45 5.78 -2.56
C THR A 21 14.23 6.42 -1.91
N TYR A 22 14.25 6.53 -0.59
CA TYR A 22 13.30 7.32 0.17
C TYR A 22 14.05 8.45 0.88
N LYS A 23 13.76 9.69 0.53
CA LYS A 23 14.60 10.83 0.90
C LYS A 23 16.05 10.54 0.44
N THR A 24 17.00 10.41 1.34
CA THR A 24 18.41 10.10 1.05
C THR A 24 18.79 8.64 1.29
N GLN A 25 17.89 7.86 1.88
CA GLN A 25 18.14 6.45 2.20
C GLN A 25 17.93 5.57 0.96
N LYS A 26 18.87 4.67 0.69
CA LYS A 26 18.74 3.62 -0.33
C LYS A 26 17.95 2.47 0.28
N ILE A 27 16.74 2.21 -0.21
CA ILE A 27 15.83 1.25 0.39
C ILE A 27 15.71 -0.06 -0.39
N ALA A 28 15.86 -0.02 -1.70
CA ALA A 28 15.68 -1.19 -2.53
C ALA A 28 16.29 -1.02 -3.93
N VAL A 29 16.40 -2.11 -4.67
CA VAL A 29 16.55 -2.07 -6.12
C VAL A 29 15.31 -2.68 -6.79
N LEU A 30 14.98 -2.18 -7.96
CA LEU A 30 13.93 -2.70 -8.82
C LEU A 30 14.54 -3.20 -10.14
N GLU A 31 14.43 -4.50 -10.40
CA GLU A 31 14.69 -5.07 -11.71
C GLU A 31 13.48 -4.83 -12.60
N VAL A 32 13.60 -3.92 -13.52
CA VAL A 32 12.51 -3.48 -14.39
C VAL A 32 12.17 -4.56 -15.41
N SER A 33 10.99 -5.14 -15.32
CA SER A 33 10.48 -6.11 -16.31
C SER A 33 9.58 -5.47 -17.36
N SER A 34 8.90 -4.36 -17.01
CA SER A 34 7.98 -3.69 -17.90
C SER A 34 7.90 -2.19 -17.61
N LYS A 35 7.59 -1.42 -18.64
CA LYS A 35 7.29 0.01 -18.56
C LYS A 35 6.23 0.32 -19.60
N TRP A 36 5.18 1.02 -19.18
CA TRP A 36 4.10 1.43 -20.07
C TRP A 36 3.50 2.77 -19.66
N GLU A 37 2.81 3.40 -20.58
CA GLU A 37 2.00 4.57 -20.31
C GLU A 37 0.55 4.11 -20.07
N PRO A 38 0.01 4.26 -18.85
CA PRO A 38 -1.33 3.81 -18.54
C PRO A 38 -2.39 4.72 -19.17
N ASP A 39 -3.52 4.14 -19.58
CA ASP A 39 -4.73 4.90 -19.82
C ASP A 39 -5.36 5.28 -18.47
N LYS A 40 -5.01 6.46 -17.98
CA LYS A 40 -5.46 6.97 -16.67
C LYS A 40 -6.98 7.17 -16.61
N SER A 41 -7.62 7.45 -17.73
CA SER A 41 -9.06 7.62 -17.80
C SER A 41 -9.77 6.27 -17.64
N LEU A 42 -9.28 5.26 -18.36
CA LEU A 42 -9.81 3.90 -18.23
C LEU A 42 -9.54 3.33 -16.82
N GLU A 43 -8.35 3.58 -16.25
CA GLU A 43 -8.04 3.18 -14.86
C GLU A 43 -9.01 3.81 -13.87
N ALA A 44 -9.28 5.10 -13.98
CA ALA A 44 -10.21 5.81 -13.11
C ALA A 44 -11.64 5.25 -13.22
N GLU A 45 -12.12 5.05 -14.44
CA GLU A 45 -13.45 4.50 -14.70
C GLU A 45 -13.59 3.08 -14.13
N LEU A 46 -12.66 2.19 -14.41
CA LEU A 46 -12.72 0.79 -13.95
C LEU A 46 -12.50 0.63 -12.45
N CYS A 47 -11.68 1.47 -11.84
CA CYS A 47 -11.36 1.36 -10.40
C CYS A 47 -12.33 2.12 -9.49
N TYR A 48 -12.87 3.25 -9.97
CA TYR A 48 -13.64 4.17 -9.13
C TYR A 48 -15.02 4.50 -9.71
N GLY A 49 -15.34 4.02 -10.92
CA GLY A 49 -16.62 4.27 -11.59
C GLY A 49 -16.82 5.72 -12.03
N THR A 50 -15.76 6.53 -12.08
CA THR A 50 -15.83 7.95 -12.41
C THR A 50 -14.50 8.51 -12.85
N ASN A 51 -14.53 9.51 -13.74
CA ASN A 51 -13.39 10.33 -14.12
C ASN A 51 -13.39 11.73 -13.47
N SER A 52 -14.33 11.98 -12.52
CA SER A 52 -14.41 13.29 -11.85
C SER A 52 -13.22 13.54 -10.95
N LEU A 53 -12.58 14.68 -11.10
CA LEU A 53 -11.48 15.15 -10.23
C LEU A 53 -11.94 15.50 -8.80
N ASP A 54 -13.26 15.53 -8.54
CA ASP A 54 -13.80 15.67 -7.18
C ASP A 54 -13.54 14.41 -6.34
N HIS A 55 -13.36 13.27 -7.01
CA HIS A 55 -12.98 12.04 -6.33
C HIS A 55 -11.48 12.06 -5.99
N PRO A 56 -11.07 11.97 -4.70
CA PRO A 56 -9.67 12.14 -4.28
C PRO A 56 -8.68 11.21 -4.98
N ALA A 57 -9.06 9.93 -5.17
CA ALA A 57 -8.19 8.96 -5.82
C ALA A 57 -8.04 9.22 -7.32
N VAL A 58 -9.09 9.69 -7.99
CA VAL A 58 -9.03 10.11 -9.40
C VAL A 58 -8.13 11.32 -9.55
N LYS A 59 -8.29 12.32 -8.67
CA LYS A 59 -7.41 13.48 -8.63
C LYS A 59 -5.93 13.08 -8.47
N MET A 60 -5.63 12.11 -7.61
CA MET A 60 -4.28 11.58 -7.42
C MET A 60 -3.75 10.93 -8.71
N ILE A 61 -4.55 10.10 -9.41
CA ILE A 61 -4.14 9.47 -10.68
C ILE A 61 -3.72 10.51 -11.72
N PHE A 62 -4.53 11.56 -11.90
CA PHE A 62 -4.28 12.55 -12.95
C PHE A 62 -3.19 13.55 -12.59
N ASN A 63 -3.13 14.01 -11.34
CA ASN A 63 -2.30 15.14 -10.93
C ASN A 63 -0.99 14.76 -10.25
N GLU A 64 -0.93 13.59 -9.60
CA GLU A 64 0.22 13.23 -8.76
C GLU A 64 1.03 12.09 -9.36
N ARG A 65 0.39 11.12 -10.03
CA ARG A 65 1.11 10.00 -10.63
C ARG A 65 1.84 10.39 -11.88
N GLY A 66 3.05 9.84 -12.02
CA GLY A 66 3.90 10.00 -13.19
C GLY A 66 3.26 9.44 -14.47
N ARG A 67 3.91 9.77 -15.59
CA ARG A 67 3.45 9.39 -16.92
C ARG A 67 3.54 7.88 -17.17
N PHE A 68 4.58 7.23 -16.63
CA PHE A 68 4.83 5.81 -16.87
C PHE A 68 4.60 5.01 -15.62
N TYR A 69 4.02 3.83 -15.78
CA TYR A 69 4.02 2.79 -14.77
C TYR A 69 5.16 1.81 -15.05
N ILE A 70 5.83 1.38 -13.99
CA ILE A 70 7.00 0.52 -14.07
C ILE A 70 6.72 -0.72 -13.22
N GLY A 71 6.83 -1.88 -13.82
CA GLY A 71 6.71 -3.17 -13.17
C GLY A 71 8.05 -3.90 -13.10
N GLY A 72 8.20 -4.72 -12.05
CA GLY A 72 9.42 -5.47 -11.89
C GLY A 72 9.51 -6.15 -10.53
N ARG A 73 10.66 -6.79 -10.27
CA ARG A 73 10.95 -7.43 -9.00
C ARG A 73 11.73 -6.48 -8.10
N VAL A 74 11.26 -6.31 -6.87
CA VAL A 74 11.89 -5.44 -5.87
C VAL A 74 12.71 -6.29 -4.90
N TYR A 75 13.95 -5.86 -4.66
CA TYR A 75 14.83 -6.41 -3.62
C TYR A 75 15.10 -5.32 -2.59
N GLY A 76 14.51 -5.47 -1.40
CA GLY A 76 14.70 -4.53 -0.30
C GLY A 76 16.06 -4.69 0.37
N PHE A 77 16.68 -3.59 0.76
CA PHE A 77 17.90 -3.56 1.59
C PHE A 77 17.56 -3.27 3.02
N GLU A 78 16.84 -2.18 3.23
CA GLU A 78 16.51 -1.65 4.54
C GLU A 78 15.07 -1.15 4.56
N LEU A 79 14.47 -1.20 5.74
CA LEU A 79 13.17 -0.56 5.93
C LEU A 79 13.35 0.96 6.02
N PRO A 80 12.44 1.76 5.44
CA PRO A 80 12.47 3.20 5.61
C PRO A 80 12.39 3.59 7.09
N ILE A 81 13.21 4.55 7.50
CA ILE A 81 13.13 5.11 8.84
C ILE A 81 11.76 5.76 9.04
N ARG A 82 11.08 5.37 10.09
CA ARG A 82 9.75 5.89 10.45
C ARG A 82 9.82 6.69 11.74
N GLU A 83 9.06 7.77 11.80
CA GLU A 83 9.00 8.67 12.96
C GLU A 83 8.08 8.15 14.08
N PHE A 84 7.39 7.06 13.84
CA PHE A 84 6.45 6.45 14.78
C PHE A 84 6.71 4.95 14.95
N PRO A 85 6.43 4.39 16.13
CA PRO A 85 6.56 2.95 16.37
C PRO A 85 5.62 2.18 15.43
N CYS A 86 6.19 1.23 14.71
CA CYS A 86 5.40 0.31 13.89
C CYS A 86 6.13 -1.03 13.75
N LYS A 87 5.37 -2.09 13.63
CA LYS A 87 5.88 -3.44 13.35
C LYS A 87 5.70 -3.77 11.87
N THR A 88 6.59 -4.57 11.34
CA THR A 88 6.41 -5.16 10.02
C THR A 88 5.32 -6.23 10.04
N PRO A 89 4.72 -6.58 8.89
CA PRO A 89 3.78 -7.69 8.85
C PRO A 89 4.35 -9.03 9.34
N GLU A 90 5.65 -9.27 9.16
CA GLU A 90 6.33 -10.46 9.65
C GLU A 90 6.41 -10.46 11.19
N GLU A 91 6.85 -9.36 11.79
CA GLU A 91 6.87 -9.19 13.25
C GLU A 91 5.48 -9.33 13.86
N VAL A 92 4.45 -8.76 13.22
CA VAL A 92 3.06 -8.95 13.69
C VAL A 92 2.66 -10.43 13.59
N ARG A 93 2.88 -11.07 12.44
CA ARG A 93 2.55 -12.51 12.29
C ARG A 93 3.26 -13.40 13.30
N SER A 94 4.50 -13.09 13.65
CA SER A 94 5.25 -13.88 14.65
C SER A 94 4.68 -13.78 16.06
N THR A 95 3.90 -12.73 16.36
CA THR A 95 3.24 -12.53 17.66
C THR A 95 1.81 -13.07 17.71
N LEU A 96 1.24 -13.45 16.55
CA LEU A 96 -0.11 -13.99 16.50
C LEU A 96 -0.14 -15.46 16.92
N PRO A 97 -1.17 -15.91 17.64
CA PRO A 97 -1.31 -17.30 18.02
C PRO A 97 -1.58 -18.18 16.80
N SER A 98 -0.91 -19.34 16.74
CA SER A 98 -0.91 -20.23 15.58
C SER A 98 -2.21 -21.02 15.35
N ASN A 99 -3.04 -21.18 16.39
CA ASN A 99 -4.22 -22.07 16.35
C ASN A 99 -5.54 -21.37 16.70
N HIS A 100 -5.62 -20.07 16.44
CA HIS A 100 -6.81 -19.29 16.78
C HIS A 100 -7.13 -18.30 15.67
N ASP A 101 -8.41 -18.00 15.53
CA ASP A 101 -8.85 -16.92 14.64
C ASP A 101 -8.44 -15.57 15.20
N VAL A 102 -7.96 -14.69 14.32
CA VAL A 102 -7.53 -13.34 14.67
C VAL A 102 -8.44 -12.34 14.00
N VAL A 103 -9.04 -11.47 14.79
CA VAL A 103 -9.85 -10.35 14.29
C VAL A 103 -9.07 -9.05 14.50
N ALA A 104 -8.87 -8.30 13.43
CA ALA A 104 -8.26 -6.98 13.48
C ALA A 104 -9.31 -5.90 13.21
N PHE A 105 -9.26 -4.84 13.97
CA PHE A 105 -10.10 -3.68 13.78
C PHE A 105 -9.27 -2.41 13.69
N GLN A 106 -9.52 -1.60 12.65
CA GLN A 106 -8.87 -0.31 12.48
C GLN A 106 -9.85 0.82 12.78
N CYS A 107 -9.46 1.72 13.67
CA CYS A 107 -10.23 2.89 14.04
C CYS A 107 -9.46 4.17 13.69
N ARG A 108 -10.15 5.14 13.09
CA ARG A 108 -9.59 6.48 12.80
C ARG A 108 -10.16 7.58 13.68
N ASN A 109 -11.20 7.27 14.45
CA ASN A 109 -11.89 8.18 15.36
C ASN A 109 -11.85 7.63 16.79
N PRO A 110 -12.09 8.44 17.81
CA PRO A 110 -12.24 7.95 19.17
C PRO A 110 -13.27 6.83 19.26
N ILE A 111 -12.99 5.83 20.09
CA ILE A 111 -13.89 4.69 20.29
C ILE A 111 -15.18 5.19 20.94
N HIS A 112 -16.31 4.82 20.36
CA HIS A 112 -17.64 5.11 20.88
C HIS A 112 -18.46 3.82 21.03
N ARG A 113 -19.69 3.91 21.55
CA ARG A 113 -20.52 2.76 21.90
C ARG A 113 -20.67 1.72 20.77
N ALA A 114 -20.86 2.15 19.54
CA ALA A 114 -20.98 1.20 18.42
C ALA A 114 -19.67 0.41 18.18
N HIS A 115 -18.52 1.03 18.36
CA HIS A 115 -17.23 0.32 18.31
C HIS A 115 -17.09 -0.66 19.48
N TYR A 116 -17.51 -0.29 20.67
CA TYR A 116 -17.49 -1.17 21.82
C TYR A 116 -18.34 -2.43 21.60
N GLU A 117 -19.57 -2.27 21.12
CA GLU A 117 -20.45 -3.39 20.78
C GLU A 117 -19.83 -4.30 19.70
N LEU A 118 -19.19 -3.70 18.70
CA LEU A 118 -18.50 -4.45 17.65
C LEU A 118 -17.34 -5.28 18.21
N PHE A 119 -16.52 -4.68 19.08
CA PHE A 119 -15.42 -5.38 19.72
C PHE A 119 -15.92 -6.51 20.63
N THR A 120 -16.93 -6.25 21.43
CA THR A 120 -17.51 -7.25 22.33
C THR A 120 -18.05 -8.44 21.56
N ASN A 121 -18.77 -8.19 20.46
CA ASN A 121 -19.28 -9.26 19.61
C ASN A 121 -18.13 -10.03 18.91
N ALA A 122 -17.11 -9.33 18.43
CA ALA A 122 -15.94 -9.98 17.83
C ALA A 122 -15.19 -10.85 18.85
N LEU A 123 -15.04 -10.39 20.10
CA LEU A 123 -14.42 -11.19 21.18
C LEU A 123 -15.23 -12.40 21.59
N LEU A 124 -16.55 -12.34 21.49
CA LEU A 124 -17.42 -13.52 21.74
C LEU A 124 -17.26 -14.59 20.65
N LEU A 125 -16.92 -14.19 19.43
CA LEU A 125 -16.67 -15.08 18.30
C LEU A 125 -15.22 -15.55 18.24
N SER A 126 -14.28 -14.76 18.78
CA SER A 126 -12.85 -15.05 18.84
C SER A 126 -12.47 -15.45 20.28
N LEU A 127 -11.79 -16.58 20.43
CA LEU A 127 -11.36 -17.09 21.74
C LEU A 127 -10.11 -16.40 22.29
N ILE A 128 -9.67 -15.28 21.70
CA ILE A 128 -8.45 -14.60 22.12
C ILE A 128 -8.68 -13.12 22.37
N HIS A 129 -8.27 -12.73 23.56
CA HIS A 129 -8.09 -11.34 23.97
C HIS A 129 -6.62 -10.96 23.78
N ILE A 130 -6.32 -10.04 22.87
CA ILE A 130 -5.00 -9.43 22.71
C ILE A 130 -5.06 -8.02 23.28
#